data_b2947243d2c37337d7a700fb307e1d2d
#
_entry.id   b2947243d2c37337d7a700fb307e1d2d
#
_cell.length_a   1.000
_cell.length_b   1.000
_cell.length_c   1.000
_cell.angle_alpha   90.00
_cell.angle_beta   90.00
_cell.angle_gamma   90.00
#
_symmetry.space_group_name_H-M   'P 1'
#
loop_
_entity.id
_entity.type
_entity.pdbx_description
1 polymer ?
#
loop_
_entity_poly.entity_id
_entity_poly.type
_entity_poly.pdbx_seq_one_letter_code
_entity_poly.pdbx_strand_id
1 'polypeptide(L)'
;MTSVLRSVLAASAVGLALLAVPAMAATMKFTADLEAASETPPATSSGTGAAKVSFDTVTKKLTWTVTYKKLTGKATAAHFHGPAAVGAKAPPVVPITGKLTSPIKGSATLTDAQAADLEAGMWYFNVHTAKYPDGEIRGQVVAAK
;
A
#
# COMPACT_ATOMS: atom_id res chain seq x y z
N MET A 1 70.81 39.91 14.23
CA MET A 1 69.39 40.07 14.80
C MET A 1 68.45 39.88 13.65
N THR A 2 67.96 38.69 13.47
CA THR A 2 66.99 38.32 12.41
C THR A 2 65.64 37.98 13.02
N SER A 3 64.65 38.86 12.83
CA SER A 3 63.28 38.70 13.27
C SER A 3 62.52 37.79 12.32
N VAL A 4 62.03 36.65 12.76
CA VAL A 4 61.21 35.72 11.99
C VAL A 4 59.72 36.05 12.24
N LEU A 5 59.11 36.60 11.22
CA LEU A 5 57.65 36.89 11.23
C LEU A 5 56.88 35.58 11.00
N ARG A 6 56.15 35.12 12.00
CA ARG A 6 55.25 33.95 11.91
C ARG A 6 53.89 34.41 11.40
N SER A 7 53.56 34.09 10.15
CA SER A 7 52.22 34.27 9.60
C SER A 7 51.31 33.17 10.09
N VAL A 8 50.25 33.54 10.82
CA VAL A 8 49.17 32.63 11.24
C VAL A 8 48.12 32.66 10.14
N LEU A 9 47.98 31.56 9.40
CA LEU A 9 46.83 31.36 8.51
C LEU A 9 45.61 30.94 9.37
N ALA A 10 44.60 31.79 9.42
CA ALA A 10 43.29 31.47 9.97
C ALA A 10 42.50 30.75 8.87
N ALA A 11 42.27 29.45 9.05
CA ALA A 11 41.36 28.68 8.21
C ALA A 11 39.90 28.91 8.67
N SER A 12 39.15 29.67 7.90
CA SER A 12 37.70 29.86 8.11
C SER A 12 36.97 28.63 7.59
N ALA A 13 36.43 27.79 8.49
CA ALA A 13 35.54 26.69 8.14
C ALA A 13 34.15 27.27 7.87
N VAL A 14 33.73 27.33 6.60
CA VAL A 14 32.35 27.64 6.22
C VAL A 14 31.50 26.39 6.48
N GLY A 15 30.75 26.37 7.58
CA GLY A 15 29.78 25.33 7.88
C GLY A 15 28.58 25.43 6.93
N LEU A 16 28.42 24.46 6.03
CA LEU A 16 27.26 24.32 5.18
C LEU A 16 26.09 23.78 6.05
N ALA A 17 25.22 24.68 6.51
CA ALA A 17 23.99 24.29 7.19
C ALA A 17 23.03 23.68 6.17
N LEU A 18 22.86 22.36 6.19
CA LEU A 18 21.82 21.65 5.46
C LEU A 18 20.47 22.03 6.12
N LEU A 19 19.71 22.89 5.45
CA LEU A 19 18.32 23.17 5.82
C LEU A 19 17.50 21.91 5.54
N ALA A 20 17.09 21.20 6.57
CA ALA A 20 16.12 20.12 6.46
C ALA A 20 14.78 20.72 6.02
N VAL A 21 14.40 20.50 4.77
CA VAL A 21 13.06 20.82 4.29
C VAL A 21 12.10 19.85 4.97
N PRO A 22 11.06 20.32 5.70
CA PRO A 22 10.10 19.41 6.30
C PRO A 22 9.41 18.61 5.18
N ALA A 23 9.44 17.27 5.31
CA ALA A 23 8.69 16.40 4.41
C ALA A 23 7.19 16.72 4.59
N MET A 24 6.57 17.30 3.57
CA MET A 24 5.13 17.55 3.58
C MET A 24 4.40 16.21 3.47
N ALA A 25 3.47 15.98 4.40
CA ALA A 25 2.60 14.81 4.35
C ALA A 25 1.79 14.85 3.05
N ALA A 26 1.98 13.84 2.21
CA ALA A 26 1.17 13.64 1.01
C ALA A 26 0.26 12.42 1.22
N THR A 27 -1.04 12.62 0.98
CA THR A 27 -2.00 11.52 0.97
C THR A 27 -2.14 11.01 -0.46
N MET A 28 -1.69 9.78 -0.69
CA MET A 28 -1.90 9.09 -1.95
C MET A 28 -3.21 8.32 -1.92
N LYS A 29 -3.93 8.32 -3.03
CA LYS A 29 -5.20 7.60 -3.19
C LYS A 29 -5.02 6.47 -4.19
N PHE A 30 -5.61 5.31 -3.86
CA PHE A 30 -5.62 4.14 -4.72
C PHE A 30 -7.03 3.58 -4.80
N THR A 31 -7.28 2.78 -5.85
CA THR A 31 -8.54 2.08 -6.06
C THR A 31 -8.26 0.67 -6.59
N ALA A 32 -9.22 -0.22 -6.38
CA ALA A 32 -9.23 -1.53 -7.04
C ALA A 32 -10.68 -1.90 -7.38
N ASP A 33 -10.92 -2.31 -8.61
CA ASP A 33 -12.17 -2.92 -9.03
C ASP A 33 -12.05 -4.44 -8.84
N LEU A 34 -12.94 -5.02 -8.03
CA LEU A 34 -12.88 -6.42 -7.62
C LEU A 34 -13.85 -7.24 -8.47
N GLU A 35 -13.33 -8.22 -9.20
CA GLU A 35 -14.08 -9.09 -10.10
C GLU A 35 -13.63 -10.54 -9.95
N ALA A 36 -14.56 -11.47 -10.18
CA ALA A 36 -14.26 -12.90 -10.15
C ALA A 36 -13.31 -13.33 -11.27
N ALA A 37 -13.42 -12.70 -12.44
CA ALA A 37 -12.55 -12.94 -13.59
C ALA A 37 -11.08 -12.55 -13.34
N SER A 38 -10.82 -11.67 -12.38
CA SER A 38 -9.47 -11.21 -12.01
C SER A 38 -8.76 -12.15 -11.04
N GLU A 39 -9.44 -13.17 -10.49
CA GLU A 39 -8.80 -14.19 -9.66
C GLU A 39 -7.86 -15.10 -10.50
N THR A 40 -6.94 -15.74 -9.83
CA THR A 40 -5.95 -16.64 -10.45
C THR A 40 -5.94 -17.99 -9.73
N PRO A 41 -6.54 -19.05 -10.34
CA PRO A 41 -7.33 -19.06 -11.57
C PRO A 41 -8.63 -18.26 -11.43
N PRO A 42 -9.23 -17.80 -12.56
CA PRO A 42 -10.49 -17.07 -12.53
C PRO A 42 -11.61 -17.85 -11.83
N ALA A 43 -12.37 -17.15 -10.98
CA ALA A 43 -13.56 -17.71 -10.35
C ALA A 43 -14.80 -17.49 -11.24
N THR A 44 -15.75 -18.42 -11.16
CA THR A 44 -17.05 -18.29 -11.84
C THR A 44 -18.08 -17.80 -10.83
N SER A 45 -18.16 -16.50 -10.64
CA SER A 45 -19.07 -15.83 -9.71
C SER A 45 -19.59 -14.54 -10.33
N SER A 46 -20.76 -14.09 -9.87
CA SER A 46 -21.30 -12.74 -10.14
C SER A 46 -20.89 -11.72 -9.10
N GLY A 47 -20.01 -12.09 -8.17
CA GLY A 47 -19.46 -11.22 -7.15
C GLY A 47 -18.69 -10.07 -7.74
N THR A 48 -18.88 -8.89 -7.23
CA THR A 48 -18.14 -7.68 -7.58
C THR A 48 -17.89 -6.83 -6.36
N GLY A 49 -16.87 -5.95 -6.43
CA GLY A 49 -16.55 -5.03 -5.36
C GLY A 49 -15.68 -3.89 -5.81
N ALA A 50 -15.42 -2.98 -4.89
CA ALA A 50 -14.49 -1.88 -5.09
C ALA A 50 -13.76 -1.58 -3.79
N ALA A 51 -12.45 -1.35 -3.89
CA ALA A 51 -11.64 -0.85 -2.79
C ALA A 51 -11.27 0.62 -3.03
N LYS A 52 -11.40 1.44 -1.99
CA LYS A 52 -10.84 2.79 -1.90
C LYS A 52 -9.78 2.78 -0.81
N VAL A 53 -8.59 3.18 -1.15
CA VAL A 53 -7.43 3.12 -0.27
C VAL A 53 -6.76 4.48 -0.20
N SER A 54 -6.33 4.86 0.99
CA SER A 54 -5.57 6.08 1.27
C SER A 54 -4.29 5.72 1.98
N PHE A 55 -3.18 6.29 1.55
CA PHE A 55 -1.87 6.11 2.15
C PHE A 55 -1.24 7.46 2.50
N ASP A 56 -0.89 7.64 3.76
CA ASP A 56 -0.14 8.80 4.24
C ASP A 56 1.36 8.50 4.17
N THR A 57 2.10 9.25 3.36
CA THR A 57 3.51 8.97 3.07
C THR A 57 4.44 9.26 4.25
N VAL A 58 4.05 10.10 5.21
CA VAL A 58 4.83 10.46 6.39
C VAL A 58 4.60 9.46 7.51
N THR A 59 3.33 9.23 7.87
CA THR A 59 2.97 8.30 8.96
C THR A 59 2.98 6.84 8.54
N LYS A 60 3.13 6.57 7.23
CA LYS A 60 3.02 5.23 6.63
C LYS A 60 1.68 4.55 6.90
N LYS A 61 0.67 5.32 7.24
CA LYS A 61 -0.66 4.81 7.55
C LYS A 61 -1.45 4.55 6.28
N LEU A 62 -1.85 3.29 6.11
CA LEU A 62 -2.82 2.84 5.12
C LEU A 62 -4.21 2.83 5.75
N THR A 63 -5.22 3.30 5.03
CA THR A 63 -6.64 3.16 5.40
C THR A 63 -7.43 2.69 4.20
N TRP A 64 -8.47 1.90 4.42
CA TRP A 64 -9.28 1.37 3.34
C TRP A 64 -10.76 1.32 3.67
N THR A 65 -11.56 1.36 2.61
CA THR A 65 -12.97 1.00 2.60
C THR A 65 -13.22 0.12 1.39
N VAL A 66 -13.64 -1.12 1.61
CA VAL A 66 -13.94 -2.08 0.55
C VAL A 66 -15.42 -2.43 0.59
N THR A 67 -16.09 -2.24 -0.52
CA THR A 67 -17.47 -2.66 -0.70
C THR A 67 -17.54 -3.84 -1.65
N TYR A 68 -18.48 -4.74 -1.42
CA TYR A 68 -18.74 -5.86 -2.32
C TYR A 68 -20.21 -6.24 -2.32
N LYS A 69 -20.62 -6.95 -3.34
CA LYS A 69 -21.99 -7.48 -3.51
C LYS A 69 -21.97 -8.77 -4.31
N LYS A 70 -23.08 -9.55 -4.20
CA LYS A 70 -23.33 -10.76 -4.98
C LYS A 70 -22.26 -11.86 -4.81
N LEU A 71 -21.59 -11.94 -3.66
CA LEU A 71 -20.78 -13.09 -3.33
C LEU A 71 -21.64 -14.36 -3.22
N THR A 72 -21.05 -15.52 -3.45
CA THR A 72 -21.71 -16.84 -3.35
C THR A 72 -22.04 -17.24 -1.91
N GLY A 73 -21.50 -16.52 -0.93
CA GLY A 73 -21.71 -16.75 0.50
C GLY A 73 -21.09 -15.64 1.34
N LYS A 74 -21.05 -15.85 2.65
CA LYS A 74 -20.39 -14.93 3.56
C LYS A 74 -18.88 -14.87 3.25
N ALA A 75 -18.29 -13.67 3.30
CA ALA A 75 -16.86 -13.53 3.27
C ALA A 75 -16.23 -14.25 4.47
N THR A 76 -15.27 -15.11 4.20
CA THR A 76 -14.53 -15.91 5.20
C THR A 76 -13.17 -15.32 5.52
N ALA A 77 -12.56 -14.62 4.56
CA ALA A 77 -11.31 -13.89 4.69
C ALA A 77 -11.22 -12.77 3.65
N ALA A 78 -10.35 -11.80 3.88
CA ALA A 78 -9.96 -10.78 2.92
C ALA A 78 -8.53 -10.32 3.22
N HIS A 79 -7.76 -9.98 2.19
CA HIS A 79 -6.36 -9.59 2.35
C HIS A 79 -5.92 -8.61 1.27
N PHE A 80 -4.94 -7.77 1.62
CA PHE A 80 -4.02 -7.24 0.63
C PHE A 80 -2.88 -8.23 0.43
N HIS A 81 -2.48 -8.43 -0.81
CA HIS A 81 -1.38 -9.30 -1.24
C HIS A 81 -0.35 -8.51 -2.04
N GLY A 82 0.90 -8.93 -1.97
CA GLY A 82 1.99 -8.32 -2.73
C GLY A 82 3.37 -8.81 -2.31
N PRO A 83 4.42 -8.47 -3.11
CA PRO A 83 4.33 -7.83 -4.41
C PRO A 83 3.91 -8.80 -5.52
N ALA A 84 3.03 -8.37 -6.41
CA ALA A 84 2.60 -9.13 -7.57
C ALA A 84 2.12 -8.20 -8.70
N ALA A 85 2.57 -8.46 -9.92
CA ALA A 85 1.98 -7.88 -11.11
C ALA A 85 0.56 -8.39 -11.33
N VAL A 86 -0.21 -7.73 -12.21
CA VAL A 86 -1.55 -8.18 -12.60
C VAL A 86 -1.52 -9.64 -13.04
N GLY A 87 -2.41 -10.46 -12.49
CA GLY A 87 -2.51 -11.88 -12.79
C GLY A 87 -1.52 -12.79 -12.04
N ALA A 88 -0.50 -12.25 -11.39
CA ALA A 88 0.42 -13.03 -10.57
C ALA A 88 -0.14 -13.22 -9.14
N LYS A 89 0.31 -14.27 -8.45
CA LYS A 89 0.01 -14.53 -7.03
C LYS A 89 1.12 -14.03 -6.12
N ALA A 90 0.75 -13.58 -4.93
CA ALA A 90 1.67 -13.25 -3.85
C ALA A 90 1.05 -13.63 -2.49
N PRO A 91 1.86 -13.77 -1.43
CA PRO A 91 1.36 -13.98 -0.08
C PRO A 91 0.61 -12.73 0.43
N PRO A 92 -0.25 -12.88 1.46
CA PRO A 92 -0.84 -11.75 2.17
C PRO A 92 0.24 -10.85 2.79
N VAL A 93 0.08 -9.51 2.62
CA VAL A 93 0.95 -8.51 3.26
C VAL A 93 0.22 -7.71 4.35
N VAL A 94 -1.10 -7.56 4.20
CA VAL A 94 -1.97 -6.97 5.23
C VAL A 94 -3.22 -7.85 5.35
N PRO A 95 -3.33 -8.65 6.41
CA PRO A 95 -4.55 -9.40 6.70
C PRO A 95 -5.64 -8.44 7.19
N ILE A 96 -6.88 -8.69 6.77
CA ILE A 96 -8.04 -7.97 7.27
C ILE A 96 -8.55 -8.69 8.52
N THR A 97 -8.41 -8.05 9.66
CA THR A 97 -8.93 -8.54 10.93
C THR A 97 -10.25 -7.87 11.27
N GLY A 98 -11.15 -8.58 11.96
CA GLY A 98 -12.45 -8.07 12.40
C GLY A 98 -13.58 -8.35 11.41
N LYS A 99 -14.46 -7.36 11.23
CA LYS A 99 -15.70 -7.53 10.47
C LYS A 99 -15.45 -7.57 8.96
N LEU A 100 -15.85 -8.66 8.31
CA LEU A 100 -15.72 -8.88 6.86
C LEU A 100 -16.97 -8.53 6.05
N THR A 101 -18.09 -8.12 6.71
CA THR A 101 -19.28 -7.68 5.98
C THR A 101 -19.07 -6.32 5.33
N SER A 102 -19.57 -6.16 4.11
CA SER A 102 -19.49 -4.91 3.35
C SER A 102 -20.26 -3.77 4.06
N PRO A 103 -19.67 -2.56 4.20
CA PRO A 103 -18.29 -2.21 3.83
C PRO A 103 -17.26 -2.71 4.85
N ILE A 104 -16.14 -3.29 4.35
CA ILE A 104 -14.98 -3.62 5.15
C ILE A 104 -14.14 -2.36 5.32
N LYS A 105 -13.84 -1.97 6.57
CA LYS A 105 -13.00 -0.80 6.87
C LYS A 105 -11.86 -1.19 7.79
N GLY A 106 -10.74 -0.53 7.62
CA GLY A 106 -9.58 -0.76 8.49
C GLY A 106 -8.41 0.15 8.19
N SER A 107 -7.35 -0.07 8.94
CA SER A 107 -6.06 0.61 8.74
C SER A 107 -4.90 -0.28 9.17
N ALA A 108 -3.72 0.01 8.61
CA ALA A 108 -2.46 -0.61 8.98
C ALA A 108 -1.33 0.41 8.82
N THR A 109 -0.20 0.16 9.48
CA THR A 109 1.03 0.91 9.23
C THR A 109 1.94 0.05 8.37
N LEU A 110 2.41 0.60 7.25
CA LEU A 110 3.26 -0.10 6.29
C LEU A 110 4.74 0.07 6.62
N THR A 111 5.53 -0.92 6.28
CA THR A 111 7.00 -0.77 6.16
C THR A 111 7.32 0.05 4.91
N ASP A 112 8.56 0.56 4.80
CA ASP A 112 9.01 1.27 3.59
C ASP A 112 8.94 0.39 2.33
N ALA A 113 9.29 -0.90 2.45
CA ALA A 113 9.20 -1.85 1.35
C ALA A 113 7.75 -2.09 0.90
N GLN A 114 6.82 -2.26 1.86
CA GLN A 114 5.39 -2.40 1.56
C GLN A 114 4.81 -1.14 0.90
N ALA A 115 5.22 0.05 1.36
CA ALA A 115 4.82 1.31 0.74
C ALA A 115 5.31 1.43 -0.71
N ALA A 116 6.59 1.10 -0.97
CA ALA A 116 7.15 1.10 -2.31
C ALA A 116 6.41 0.14 -3.26
N ASP A 117 6.09 -1.07 -2.81
CA ASP A 117 5.32 -2.05 -3.59
C ASP A 117 3.88 -1.56 -3.88
N LEU A 118 3.23 -0.92 -2.91
CA LEU A 118 1.90 -0.32 -3.10
C LEU A 118 1.94 0.81 -4.14
N GLU A 119 2.91 1.73 -4.02
CA GLU A 119 3.09 2.86 -4.93
C GLU A 119 3.45 2.40 -6.35
N ALA A 120 4.15 1.28 -6.49
CA ALA A 120 4.47 0.65 -7.76
C ALA A 120 3.28 -0.10 -8.39
N GLY A 121 2.11 -0.16 -7.74
CA GLY A 121 0.94 -0.89 -8.21
C GLY A 121 1.09 -2.42 -8.13
N MET A 122 1.97 -2.91 -7.26
CA MET A 122 2.30 -4.33 -7.09
C MET A 122 1.45 -5.01 -6.02
N TRP A 123 0.34 -4.41 -5.62
CA TRP A 123 -0.59 -5.01 -4.68
C TRP A 123 -1.91 -5.35 -5.34
N TYR A 124 -2.59 -6.38 -4.81
CA TYR A 124 -3.98 -6.66 -5.08
C TYR A 124 -4.76 -6.91 -3.79
N PHE A 125 -6.06 -6.71 -3.85
CA PHE A 125 -6.99 -7.05 -2.78
C PHE A 125 -7.89 -8.19 -3.25
N ASN A 126 -8.19 -9.15 -2.36
CA ASN A 126 -9.18 -10.17 -2.65
C ASN A 126 -10.09 -10.47 -1.46
N VAL A 127 -11.24 -11.06 -1.76
CA VAL A 127 -12.22 -11.54 -0.79
C VAL A 127 -12.49 -13.02 -1.04
N HIS A 128 -12.45 -13.81 0.01
CA HIS A 128 -12.65 -15.26 -0.01
C HIS A 128 -14.02 -15.63 0.53
N THR A 129 -14.57 -16.74 0.04
CA THR A 129 -15.78 -17.37 0.57
C THR A 129 -15.57 -18.86 0.75
N ALA A 130 -16.50 -19.56 1.40
CA ALA A 130 -16.43 -21.03 1.57
C ALA A 130 -16.38 -21.76 0.21
N LYS A 131 -17.08 -21.23 -0.80
CA LYS A 131 -17.08 -21.80 -2.16
C LYS A 131 -15.77 -21.52 -2.90
N TYR A 132 -15.11 -20.40 -2.62
CA TYR A 132 -13.86 -19.96 -3.22
C TYR A 132 -12.84 -19.64 -2.13
N PRO A 133 -12.23 -20.68 -1.52
CA PRO A 133 -11.28 -20.51 -0.42
C PRO A 133 -9.98 -19.83 -0.84
N ASP A 134 -9.62 -19.90 -2.12
CA ASP A 134 -8.44 -19.20 -2.70
C ASP A 134 -8.74 -17.76 -3.15
N GLY A 135 -10.01 -17.35 -3.14
CA GLY A 135 -10.49 -16.02 -3.53
C GLY A 135 -11.67 -16.09 -4.48
N GLU A 136 -12.68 -15.28 -4.25
CA GLU A 136 -13.87 -15.17 -5.10
C GLU A 136 -13.83 -13.95 -6.00
N ILE A 137 -13.39 -12.80 -5.47
CA ILE A 137 -13.21 -11.56 -6.23
C ILE A 137 -11.87 -10.93 -5.88
N ARG A 138 -11.22 -10.39 -6.89
CA ARG A 138 -9.88 -9.78 -6.81
C ARG A 138 -9.79 -8.54 -7.67
N GLY A 139 -8.96 -7.58 -7.27
CA GLY A 139 -8.59 -6.42 -8.09
C GLY A 139 -7.21 -5.89 -7.75
N GLN A 140 -6.48 -5.45 -8.78
CA GLN A 140 -5.19 -4.79 -8.61
C GLN A 140 -5.41 -3.41 -8.00
N VAL A 141 -4.58 -3.08 -6.99
CA VAL A 141 -4.59 -1.77 -6.34
C VAL A 141 -3.74 -0.82 -7.15
N VAL A 142 -4.36 0.18 -7.74
CA VAL A 142 -3.70 1.15 -8.62
C VAL A 142 -3.97 2.58 -8.16
N ALA A 143 -3.09 3.52 -8.50
CA ALA A 143 -3.28 4.93 -8.17
C ALA A 143 -4.62 5.43 -8.72
N ALA A 144 -5.39 6.11 -7.88
CA ALA A 144 -6.64 6.75 -8.31
C ALA A 144 -6.32 7.91 -9.27
N LYS A 145 -7.13 8.02 -10.33
CA LYS A 145 -7.03 9.12 -11.32
C LYS A 145 -7.66 10.39 -10.76
#